data_f2943ed63352ce5f5792b866704bee72
#
_entry.id   f2943ed63352ce5f5792b866704bee72
#
_cell.length_a   1.000
_cell.length_b   1.000
_cell.length_c   1.000
_cell.angle_alpha   90.00
_cell.angle_beta   90.00
_cell.angle_gamma   90.00
#
_symmetry.space_group_name_H-M   'P 1'
#
loop_
_entity.id
_entity.type
_entity.pdbx_description
1 polymer ?
#
loop_
_entity_poly.entity_id
_entity_poly.type
_entity_poly.pdbx_seq_one_letter_code
_entity_poly.pdbx_strand_id
1 'polypeptide(L)'
;MGIEIQENLRKPLPAAIVIFGASGDLTGRKLIPAFHSLACEGLLPEETRIVGVARSEMRDREFQNHIFEGVQSYARLKPQVCSFWPNFQNRITYLSGSYDDPETYARLRRMLKLDNALFYLATPPNLYTEIVDQLGRAGLNSWEKGWRRIVIEKPFGADLDSARKLNKQVHSVFEEGQIYRIDHYLGKETVQNILTLRFANAIFEPLWNRNFIDHVQITVTEHVGVEHRAGYYDKAGVLRDMFQNHLLQLLTLT
;
A
#
# COMPACT_ATOMS: atom_id res chain seq x y z
N MET A 1 8.39 34.60 -15.77
CA MET A 1 9.61 33.93 -15.32
C MET A 1 9.16 33.02 -14.18
N GLY A 2 8.69 31.82 -14.55
CA GLY A 2 8.16 30.84 -13.59
C GLY A 2 9.34 30.14 -12.90
N ILE A 3 9.35 30.17 -11.58
CA ILE A 3 10.25 29.37 -10.77
C ILE A 3 9.74 27.93 -10.90
N GLU A 4 10.35 27.13 -11.78
CA GLU A 4 10.22 25.68 -11.72
C GLU A 4 10.91 25.21 -10.44
N ILE A 5 10.12 25.02 -9.39
CA ILE A 5 10.53 24.20 -8.25
C ILE A 5 10.52 22.76 -8.77
N GLN A 6 11.61 22.32 -9.38
CA GLN A 6 11.89 20.91 -9.52
C GLN A 6 12.11 20.38 -8.09
N GLU A 7 11.04 19.93 -7.46
CA GLU A 7 11.17 19.04 -6.32
C GLU A 7 12.03 17.87 -6.79
N ASN A 8 13.25 17.79 -6.25
CA ASN A 8 14.15 16.64 -6.40
C ASN A 8 13.54 15.44 -5.65
N LEU A 9 12.42 14.92 -6.15
CA LEU A 9 11.85 13.67 -5.71
C LEU A 9 12.87 12.57 -5.99
N ARG A 10 13.60 12.15 -4.95
CA ARG A 10 14.59 11.08 -5.06
C ARG A 10 13.86 9.81 -5.47
N LYS A 11 14.19 9.29 -6.65
CA LYS A 11 13.73 7.96 -7.04
C LYS A 11 14.15 6.94 -5.96
N PRO A 12 13.25 6.06 -5.53
CA PRO A 12 13.60 4.99 -4.61
C PRO A 12 14.58 4.01 -5.28
N LEU A 13 15.22 3.16 -4.47
CA LEU A 13 16.00 2.05 -5.01
C LEU A 13 15.08 1.05 -5.73
N PRO A 14 15.54 0.43 -6.83
CA PRO A 14 14.80 -0.63 -7.48
C PRO A 14 14.41 -1.74 -6.51
N ALA A 15 13.19 -2.23 -6.64
CA ALA A 15 12.67 -3.30 -5.78
C ALA A 15 11.72 -4.23 -6.55
N ALA A 16 11.64 -5.47 -6.10
CA ALA A 16 10.55 -6.36 -6.48
C ALA A 16 9.33 -6.04 -5.60
N ILE A 17 8.23 -5.64 -6.21
CA ILE A 17 6.95 -5.38 -5.52
C ILE A 17 6.09 -6.63 -5.71
N VAL A 18 5.92 -7.37 -4.63
CA VAL A 18 5.10 -8.59 -4.61
C VAL A 18 3.72 -8.24 -4.04
N ILE A 19 2.67 -8.45 -4.82
CA ILE A 19 1.30 -8.12 -4.42
C ILE A 19 0.53 -9.42 -4.21
N PHE A 20 0.25 -9.77 -2.96
CA PHE A 20 -0.67 -10.85 -2.60
C PHE A 20 -2.11 -10.35 -2.75
N GLY A 21 -2.97 -11.13 -3.39
CA GLY A 21 -4.31 -10.68 -3.77
C GLY A 21 -4.35 -9.96 -5.11
N ALA A 22 -3.41 -10.29 -6.01
CA ALA A 22 -3.19 -9.59 -7.26
C ALA A 22 -4.39 -9.56 -8.21
N SER A 23 -5.25 -10.57 -8.19
CA SER A 23 -6.49 -10.63 -8.98
C SER A 23 -7.66 -9.82 -8.39
N GLY A 24 -7.45 -9.17 -7.24
CA GLY A 24 -8.49 -8.45 -6.52
C GLY A 24 -8.66 -6.99 -6.95
N ASP A 25 -9.76 -6.40 -6.50
CA ASP A 25 -10.20 -5.03 -6.80
C ASP A 25 -9.15 -3.97 -6.42
N LEU A 26 -8.52 -4.09 -5.26
CA LEU A 26 -7.50 -3.13 -4.80
C LEU A 26 -6.32 -3.06 -5.77
N THR A 27 -5.85 -4.20 -6.24
CA THR A 27 -4.75 -4.29 -7.21
C THR A 27 -5.13 -3.66 -8.54
N GLY A 28 -6.29 -4.06 -9.09
CA GLY A 28 -6.74 -3.58 -10.40
C GLY A 28 -7.16 -2.11 -10.41
N ARG A 29 -7.82 -1.64 -9.35
CA ARG A 29 -8.37 -0.26 -9.33
C ARG A 29 -7.44 0.77 -8.70
N LYS A 30 -6.48 0.38 -7.87
CA LYS A 30 -5.65 1.32 -7.12
C LYS A 30 -4.16 1.08 -7.32
N LEU A 31 -3.63 -0.11 -6.99
CA LEU A 31 -2.19 -0.32 -6.94
C LEU A 31 -1.53 -0.23 -8.32
N ILE A 32 -1.98 -1.02 -9.28
CA ILE A 32 -1.39 -1.01 -10.62
C ILE A 32 -1.61 0.32 -11.35
N PRO A 33 -2.79 0.97 -11.31
CA PRO A 33 -2.97 2.31 -11.85
C PRO A 33 -2.04 3.36 -11.23
N ALA A 34 -1.77 3.27 -9.92
CA ALA A 34 -0.83 4.15 -9.24
C ALA A 34 0.62 3.90 -9.68
N PHE A 35 1.06 2.64 -9.74
CA PHE A 35 2.40 2.29 -10.23
C PHE A 35 2.61 2.69 -11.69
N HIS A 36 1.60 2.55 -12.53
CA HIS A 36 1.64 3.04 -13.91
C HIS A 36 1.85 4.56 -13.96
N SER A 37 1.09 5.31 -13.16
CA SER A 37 1.23 6.77 -13.11
C SER A 37 2.61 7.19 -12.61
N LEU A 38 3.15 6.54 -11.57
CA LEU A 38 4.52 6.77 -11.09
C LEU A 38 5.58 6.43 -12.15
N ALA A 39 5.36 5.38 -12.93
CA ALA A 39 6.26 5.02 -14.04
C ALA A 39 6.24 6.08 -15.15
N CYS A 40 5.05 6.60 -15.50
CA CYS A 40 4.88 7.69 -16.45
C CYS A 40 5.60 8.98 -16.02
N GLU A 41 5.59 9.28 -14.74
CA GLU A 41 6.27 10.44 -14.14
C GLU A 41 7.77 10.23 -13.94
N GLY A 42 8.26 9.03 -14.29
CA GLY A 42 9.66 8.69 -14.08
C GLY A 42 10.06 8.51 -12.61
N LEU A 43 9.10 8.40 -11.70
CA LEU A 43 9.31 8.23 -10.25
C LEU A 43 9.51 6.76 -9.85
N LEU A 44 9.07 5.82 -10.67
CA LEU A 44 9.31 4.39 -10.46
C LEU A 44 10.58 3.96 -11.22
N PRO A 45 11.60 3.40 -10.55
CA PRO A 45 12.81 2.92 -11.21
C PRO A 45 12.52 1.90 -12.31
N GLU A 46 13.30 1.93 -13.39
CA GLU A 46 13.06 1.07 -14.56
C GLU A 46 13.25 -0.41 -14.26
N GLU A 47 14.15 -0.73 -13.37
CA GLU A 47 14.46 -2.08 -12.93
C GLU A 47 13.41 -2.65 -11.97
N THR A 48 12.52 -1.83 -11.44
CA THR A 48 11.43 -2.30 -10.55
C THR A 48 10.58 -3.34 -11.27
N ARG A 49 10.32 -4.44 -10.58
CA ARG A 49 9.50 -5.56 -11.06
C ARG A 49 8.29 -5.72 -10.17
N ILE A 50 7.15 -6.08 -10.76
CA ILE A 50 5.92 -6.35 -10.03
C ILE A 50 5.58 -7.83 -10.22
N VAL A 51 5.36 -8.52 -9.10
CA VAL A 51 4.94 -9.93 -9.10
C VAL A 51 3.56 -10.00 -8.45
N GLY A 52 2.54 -10.26 -9.24
CA GLY A 52 1.21 -10.53 -8.73
C GLY A 52 1.09 -11.98 -8.24
N VAL A 53 0.64 -12.19 -7.02
CA VAL A 53 0.40 -13.52 -6.45
C VAL A 53 -1.08 -13.66 -6.10
N ALA A 54 -1.76 -14.66 -6.65
CA ALA A 54 -3.15 -14.98 -6.28
C ALA A 54 -3.51 -16.43 -6.63
N ARG A 55 -4.66 -16.88 -6.10
CA ARG A 55 -5.14 -18.24 -6.29
C ARG A 55 -5.73 -18.52 -7.68
N SER A 56 -6.19 -17.48 -8.36
CA SER A 56 -6.76 -17.59 -9.70
C SER A 56 -5.70 -18.09 -10.67
N GLU A 57 -6.03 -19.07 -11.49
CA GLU A 57 -5.14 -19.54 -12.55
C GLU A 57 -5.16 -18.54 -13.71
N MET A 58 -4.05 -17.89 -13.94
CA MET A 58 -3.82 -16.98 -15.06
C MET A 58 -2.37 -17.07 -15.54
N ARG A 59 -2.16 -16.85 -16.83
CA ARG A 59 -0.82 -16.60 -17.39
C ARG A 59 -0.49 -15.11 -17.29
N ASP A 60 0.79 -14.77 -17.40
CA ASP A 60 1.26 -13.37 -17.33
C ASP A 60 0.43 -12.45 -18.25
N ARG A 61 0.18 -12.86 -19.49
CA ARG A 61 -0.54 -12.05 -20.47
C ARG A 61 -2.02 -11.84 -20.13
N GLU A 62 -2.66 -12.86 -19.56
CA GLU A 62 -4.05 -12.77 -19.10
C GLU A 62 -4.16 -11.81 -17.92
N PHE A 63 -3.23 -11.92 -16.97
CA PHE A 63 -3.14 -11.00 -15.85
C PHE A 63 -2.85 -9.57 -16.31
N GLN A 64 -1.89 -9.38 -17.21
CA GLN A 64 -1.55 -8.07 -17.78
C GLN A 64 -2.75 -7.42 -18.47
N ASN A 65 -3.55 -8.17 -19.22
CA ASN A 65 -4.77 -7.67 -19.85
C ASN A 65 -5.82 -7.28 -18.81
N HIS A 66 -6.02 -8.13 -17.80
CA HIS A 66 -6.96 -7.86 -16.71
C HIS A 66 -6.64 -6.55 -15.97
N ILE A 67 -5.38 -6.32 -15.60
CA ILE A 67 -4.98 -5.11 -14.88
C ILE A 67 -4.93 -3.87 -15.79
N PHE A 68 -4.78 -4.05 -17.12
CA PHE A 68 -4.80 -2.96 -18.08
C PHE A 68 -6.16 -2.25 -18.12
N GLU A 69 -7.26 -2.97 -18.02
CA GLU A 69 -8.60 -2.39 -17.89
C GLU A 69 -8.69 -1.44 -16.70
N GLY A 70 -8.05 -1.80 -15.59
CA GLY A 70 -7.93 -0.94 -14.41
C GLY A 70 -7.10 0.32 -14.69
N VAL A 71 -5.98 0.19 -15.40
CA VAL A 71 -5.14 1.35 -15.79
C VAL A 71 -5.91 2.30 -16.69
N GLN A 72 -6.66 1.79 -17.67
CA GLN A 72 -7.48 2.61 -18.56
C GLN A 72 -8.57 3.39 -17.80
N SER A 73 -9.15 2.75 -16.79
CA SER A 73 -10.28 3.32 -16.05
C SER A 73 -9.86 4.23 -14.91
N TYR A 74 -8.82 3.87 -14.15
CA TYR A 74 -8.51 4.45 -12.84
C TYR A 74 -7.14 5.13 -12.73
N ALA A 75 -6.22 4.97 -13.70
CA ALA A 75 -4.93 5.66 -13.63
C ALA A 75 -5.10 7.18 -13.73
N ARG A 76 -4.33 7.92 -12.93
CA ARG A 76 -4.26 9.38 -13.02
C ARG A 76 -3.71 9.80 -14.38
N LEU A 77 -2.65 9.15 -14.82
CA LEU A 77 -2.10 9.28 -16.17
C LEU A 77 -2.56 8.07 -16.99
N LYS A 78 -3.68 8.23 -17.69
CA LYS A 78 -4.24 7.18 -18.52
C LYS A 78 -3.37 6.88 -19.75
N PRO A 79 -3.49 5.68 -20.37
CA PRO A 79 -2.70 5.32 -21.55
C PRO A 79 -2.83 6.28 -22.74
N GLN A 80 -3.93 7.04 -22.82
CA GLN A 80 -4.13 8.08 -23.84
C GLN A 80 -3.22 9.30 -23.63
N VAL A 81 -2.81 9.56 -22.39
CA VAL A 81 -1.93 10.68 -22.01
C VAL A 81 -0.49 10.21 -21.92
N CYS A 82 -0.28 8.99 -21.44
CA CYS A 82 1.04 8.39 -21.27
C CYS A 82 1.09 7.02 -21.94
N SER A 83 1.74 6.92 -23.09
CA SER A 83 1.88 5.69 -23.88
C SER A 83 2.90 4.67 -23.30
N PHE A 84 3.18 4.72 -21.99
CA PHE A 84 4.23 3.92 -21.35
C PHE A 84 3.81 2.49 -21.03
N TRP A 85 2.53 2.14 -21.20
CA TRP A 85 2.02 0.81 -20.87
C TRP A 85 2.80 -0.36 -21.48
N PRO A 86 3.18 -0.37 -22.76
CA PRO A 86 3.93 -1.48 -23.34
C PRO A 86 5.27 -1.77 -22.63
N ASN A 87 5.93 -0.73 -22.15
CA ASN A 87 7.17 -0.87 -21.38
C ASN A 87 6.89 -1.29 -19.94
N PHE A 88 5.83 -0.77 -19.33
CA PHE A 88 5.44 -1.06 -17.96
C PHE A 88 4.94 -2.50 -17.81
N GLN A 89 4.11 -3.01 -18.71
CA GLN A 89 3.59 -4.38 -18.64
C GLN A 89 4.70 -5.44 -18.64
N ASN A 90 5.84 -5.19 -19.32
CA ASN A 90 6.97 -6.11 -19.35
C ASN A 90 7.68 -6.25 -18.00
N ARG A 91 7.37 -5.40 -17.03
CA ARG A 91 7.87 -5.44 -15.66
C ARG A 91 6.95 -6.24 -14.73
N ILE A 92 5.82 -6.73 -15.24
CA ILE A 92 4.76 -7.37 -14.46
C ILE A 92 4.69 -8.85 -14.83
N THR A 93 4.81 -9.69 -13.81
CA THR A 93 4.65 -11.14 -13.90
C THR A 93 3.57 -11.62 -12.94
N TYR A 94 3.03 -12.80 -13.16
CA TYR A 94 2.00 -13.38 -12.33
C TYR A 94 2.41 -14.76 -11.82
N LEU A 95 2.11 -15.02 -10.56
CA LEU A 95 2.32 -16.30 -9.92
C LEU A 95 0.98 -16.82 -9.39
N SER A 96 0.41 -17.81 -10.07
CA SER A 96 -0.73 -18.57 -9.57
C SER A 96 -0.27 -19.51 -8.46
N GLY A 97 -0.96 -19.47 -7.31
CA GLY A 97 -0.66 -20.34 -6.19
C GLY A 97 -1.52 -20.07 -4.96
N SER A 98 -1.67 -21.09 -4.12
CA SER A 98 -2.37 -20.94 -2.84
C SER A 98 -1.46 -20.27 -1.81
N TYR A 99 -2.06 -19.49 -0.90
CA TYR A 99 -1.30 -18.75 0.12
C TYR A 99 -0.80 -19.63 1.26
N ASP A 100 -1.31 -20.84 1.40
CA ASP A 100 -0.90 -21.88 2.36
C ASP A 100 0.07 -22.91 1.77
N ASP A 101 0.32 -22.86 0.45
CA ASP A 101 1.22 -23.80 -0.24
C ASP A 101 2.67 -23.32 -0.22
N PRO A 102 3.60 -24.02 0.47
CA PRO A 102 5.02 -23.68 0.51
C PRO A 102 5.70 -23.60 -0.86
N GLU A 103 5.23 -24.39 -1.86
CA GLU A 103 5.82 -24.35 -3.20
C GLU A 103 5.54 -23.01 -3.90
N THR A 104 4.42 -22.37 -3.60
CA THR A 104 4.14 -21.00 -4.07
C THR A 104 5.26 -20.04 -3.65
N TYR A 105 5.71 -20.10 -2.40
CA TYR A 105 6.78 -19.22 -1.89
C TYR A 105 8.18 -19.64 -2.37
N ALA A 106 8.40 -20.94 -2.58
CA ALA A 106 9.63 -21.41 -3.21
C ALA A 106 9.75 -20.92 -4.66
N ARG A 107 8.65 -20.92 -5.42
CA ARG A 107 8.59 -20.34 -6.78
C ARG A 107 8.78 -18.84 -6.73
N LEU A 108 8.11 -18.12 -5.82
CA LEU A 108 8.28 -16.69 -5.60
C LEU A 108 9.75 -16.35 -5.33
N ARG A 109 10.42 -17.08 -4.44
CA ARG A 109 11.84 -16.87 -4.13
C ARG A 109 12.73 -16.97 -5.37
N ARG A 110 12.46 -17.94 -6.26
CA ARG A 110 13.17 -18.08 -7.54
C ARG A 110 12.92 -16.93 -8.52
N MET A 111 11.75 -16.28 -8.44
CA MET A 111 11.39 -15.13 -9.28
C MET A 111 12.03 -13.83 -8.81
N LEU A 112 12.33 -13.69 -7.51
CA LEU A 112 12.91 -12.47 -6.95
C LEU A 112 14.38 -12.33 -7.37
N LYS A 113 14.65 -11.46 -8.34
CA LYS A 113 15.99 -11.20 -8.89
C LYS A 113 16.64 -9.94 -8.31
N LEU A 114 15.88 -9.10 -7.63
CA LEU A 114 16.36 -7.85 -7.05
C LEU A 114 16.69 -8.02 -5.57
N ASP A 115 17.67 -7.25 -5.12
CA ASP A 115 18.12 -7.27 -3.73
C ASP A 115 17.03 -6.74 -2.77
N ASN A 116 16.20 -5.81 -3.22
CA ASN A 116 15.11 -5.25 -2.43
C ASN A 116 13.78 -5.90 -2.80
N ALA A 117 12.93 -6.18 -1.80
CA ALA A 117 11.56 -6.60 -2.06
C ALA A 117 10.57 -6.00 -1.05
N LEU A 118 9.42 -5.61 -1.59
CA LEU A 118 8.26 -5.12 -0.87
C LEU A 118 7.12 -6.12 -1.04
N PHE A 119 6.63 -6.68 0.06
CA PHE A 119 5.48 -7.58 0.07
C PHE A 119 4.23 -6.80 0.46
N TYR A 120 3.28 -6.67 -0.46
CA TYR A 120 2.04 -5.94 -0.25
C TYR A 120 0.88 -6.91 -0.05
N LEU A 121 0.22 -6.86 1.11
CA LEU A 121 -0.91 -7.71 1.43
C LEU A 121 -2.23 -7.04 1.00
N ALA A 122 -2.61 -7.23 -0.26
CA ALA A 122 -3.90 -6.78 -0.82
C ALA A 122 -4.99 -7.87 -0.70
N THR A 123 -4.87 -8.73 0.31
CA THR A 123 -5.79 -9.84 0.60
C THR A 123 -6.74 -9.48 1.75
N PRO A 124 -7.83 -10.24 1.95
CA PRO A 124 -8.61 -10.14 3.18
C PRO A 124 -7.75 -10.38 4.44
N PRO A 125 -8.05 -9.69 5.56
CA PRO A 125 -7.22 -9.73 6.78
C PRO A 125 -7.02 -11.11 7.40
N ASN A 126 -7.96 -12.02 7.23
CA ASN A 126 -7.86 -13.39 7.73
C ASN A 126 -6.73 -14.21 7.07
N LEU A 127 -6.15 -13.73 5.97
CA LEU A 127 -5.03 -14.37 5.28
C LEU A 127 -3.66 -13.79 5.66
N TYR A 128 -3.61 -12.69 6.42
CA TYR A 128 -2.35 -12.03 6.75
C TYR A 128 -1.40 -12.94 7.51
N THR A 129 -1.91 -13.62 8.53
CA THR A 129 -1.11 -14.53 9.37
C THR A 129 -0.47 -15.65 8.54
N GLU A 130 -1.25 -16.30 7.68
CA GLU A 130 -0.76 -17.38 6.83
C GLU A 130 0.34 -16.89 5.87
N ILE A 131 0.10 -15.77 5.17
CA ILE A 131 1.08 -15.22 4.23
C ILE A 131 2.37 -14.82 4.96
N VAL A 132 2.27 -14.19 6.13
CA VAL A 132 3.42 -13.80 6.95
C VAL A 132 4.24 -15.03 7.37
N ASP A 133 3.59 -16.07 7.86
CA ASP A 133 4.25 -17.30 8.28
C ASP A 133 4.98 -17.99 7.13
N GLN A 134 4.34 -18.08 5.99
CA GLN A 134 4.94 -18.69 4.80
C GLN A 134 6.13 -17.87 4.27
N LEU A 135 6.05 -16.53 4.29
CA LEU A 135 7.18 -15.66 3.96
C LEU A 135 8.38 -15.93 4.88
N GLY A 136 8.12 -16.08 6.19
CA GLY A 136 9.15 -16.44 7.17
C GLY A 136 9.76 -17.80 6.91
N ARG A 137 8.93 -18.85 6.74
CA ARG A 137 9.40 -20.22 6.45
C ARG A 137 10.22 -20.32 5.17
N ALA A 138 9.87 -19.55 4.16
CA ALA A 138 10.61 -19.49 2.89
C ALA A 138 11.90 -18.63 2.97
N GLY A 139 12.18 -17.97 4.12
CA GLY A 139 13.31 -17.06 4.27
C GLY A 139 13.24 -15.84 3.37
N LEU A 140 12.01 -15.35 3.12
CA LEU A 140 11.75 -14.18 2.28
C LEU A 140 11.72 -12.87 3.10
N ASN A 141 11.73 -12.96 4.42
CA ASN A 141 11.71 -11.84 5.35
C ASN A 141 13.07 -11.15 5.55
N SER A 142 14.16 -11.77 5.10
CA SER A 142 15.51 -11.23 5.22
C SER A 142 16.33 -11.42 3.94
N TRP A 143 17.33 -10.57 3.75
CA TRP A 143 18.29 -10.67 2.65
C TRP A 143 19.55 -9.88 2.97
N GLU A 144 20.73 -10.48 2.79
CA GLU A 144 22.00 -9.86 3.16
C GLU A 144 22.38 -8.62 2.34
N LYS A 145 21.96 -8.58 1.07
CA LYS A 145 22.34 -7.54 0.12
C LYS A 145 21.33 -6.41 -0.04
N GLY A 146 20.19 -6.50 0.61
CA GLY A 146 19.12 -5.52 0.45
C GLY A 146 18.11 -5.56 1.59
N TRP A 147 16.99 -4.91 1.40
CA TRP A 147 15.92 -4.85 2.39
C TRP A 147 14.71 -5.70 1.97
N ARG A 148 14.00 -6.19 2.97
CA ARG A 148 12.69 -6.83 2.85
C ARG A 148 11.70 -6.05 3.68
N ARG A 149 10.57 -5.67 3.11
CA ARG A 149 9.54 -4.88 3.77
C ARG A 149 8.17 -5.46 3.50
N ILE A 150 7.26 -5.30 4.45
CA ILE A 150 5.88 -5.76 4.33
C ILE A 150 4.92 -4.58 4.53
N VAL A 151 3.93 -4.50 3.66
CA VAL A 151 2.83 -3.52 3.73
C VAL A 151 1.55 -4.25 4.04
N ILE A 152 0.89 -3.81 5.10
CA ILE A 152 -0.35 -4.40 5.60
C ILE A 152 -1.45 -3.34 5.59
N GLU A 153 -2.56 -3.66 4.93
CA GLU A 153 -3.73 -2.80 4.82
C GLU A 153 -4.62 -2.85 6.07
N LYS A 154 -5.45 -1.85 6.21
CA LYS A 154 -6.54 -1.83 7.17
C LYS A 154 -7.63 -2.86 6.79
N PRO A 155 -8.25 -3.53 7.78
CA PRO A 155 -8.07 -3.42 9.22
C PRO A 155 -6.91 -4.27 9.76
N PHE A 156 -6.17 -3.71 10.73
CA PHE A 156 -5.14 -4.41 11.47
C PHE A 156 -5.73 -5.01 12.76
N GLY A 157 -6.44 -6.11 12.61
CA GLY A 157 -7.31 -6.70 13.65
C GLY A 157 -8.72 -6.08 13.66
N ALA A 158 -9.66 -6.77 14.27
CA ALA A 158 -11.05 -6.32 14.46
C ALA A 158 -11.28 -5.66 15.82
N ASP A 159 -10.44 -5.99 16.81
CA ASP A 159 -10.43 -5.50 18.18
C ASP A 159 -8.99 -5.50 18.72
N LEU A 160 -8.82 -5.09 19.97
CA LEU A 160 -7.50 -4.97 20.61
C LEU A 160 -6.77 -6.32 20.69
N ASP A 161 -7.47 -7.39 21.00
CA ASP A 161 -6.86 -8.71 21.18
C ASP A 161 -6.43 -9.31 19.85
N SER A 162 -7.26 -9.24 18.84
CA SER A 162 -6.91 -9.67 17.46
C SER A 162 -5.80 -8.80 16.87
N ALA A 163 -5.79 -7.49 17.14
CA ALA A 163 -4.71 -6.59 16.72
C ALA A 163 -3.38 -6.96 17.39
N ARG A 164 -3.39 -7.23 18.71
CA ARG A 164 -2.19 -7.68 19.45
C ARG A 164 -1.69 -9.03 18.94
N LYS A 165 -2.61 -9.97 18.66
CA LYS A 165 -2.28 -11.29 18.13
C LYS A 165 -1.63 -11.17 16.75
N LEU A 166 -2.23 -10.40 15.84
CA LEU A 166 -1.67 -10.14 14.52
C LEU A 166 -0.31 -9.45 14.62
N ASN A 167 -0.20 -8.43 15.48
CA ASN A 167 1.07 -7.72 15.70
C ASN A 167 2.17 -8.68 16.16
N LYS A 168 1.88 -9.51 17.17
CA LYS A 168 2.83 -10.52 17.66
C LYS A 168 3.26 -11.49 16.56
N GLN A 169 2.31 -11.92 15.71
CA GLN A 169 2.58 -12.82 14.60
C GLN A 169 3.48 -12.16 13.54
N VAL A 170 3.19 -10.93 13.15
CA VAL A 170 4.01 -10.20 12.16
C VAL A 170 5.42 -9.99 12.70
N HIS A 171 5.56 -9.65 14.00
CA HIS A 171 6.85 -9.48 14.66
C HIS A 171 7.64 -10.76 14.89
N SER A 172 7.01 -11.93 14.83
CA SER A 172 7.75 -13.19 14.86
C SER A 172 8.52 -13.47 13.57
N VAL A 173 8.23 -12.72 12.50
CA VAL A 173 8.83 -12.90 11.16
C VAL A 173 9.57 -11.66 10.70
N PHE A 174 9.04 -10.47 10.92
CA PHE A 174 9.61 -9.20 10.47
C PHE A 174 9.93 -8.28 11.66
N GLU A 175 11.00 -7.52 11.55
CA GLU A 175 11.32 -6.46 12.50
C GLU A 175 10.42 -5.23 12.28
N GLU A 176 10.21 -4.37 13.30
CA GLU A 176 9.34 -3.18 13.18
C GLU A 176 9.77 -2.26 12.03
N GLY A 177 11.07 -2.09 11.80
CA GLY A 177 11.58 -1.29 10.68
C GLY A 177 11.27 -1.84 9.28
N GLN A 178 10.75 -3.06 9.20
CA GLN A 178 10.32 -3.71 7.95
C GLN A 178 8.80 -3.63 7.74
N ILE A 179 8.03 -3.24 8.76
CA ILE A 179 6.56 -3.32 8.77
C ILE A 179 5.96 -1.94 8.50
N TYR A 180 5.12 -1.85 7.47
CA TYR A 180 4.38 -0.65 7.09
C TYR A 180 2.88 -0.90 7.17
N ARG A 181 2.22 -0.27 8.12
CA ARG A 181 0.77 -0.32 8.28
C ARG A 181 0.16 0.87 7.56
N ILE A 182 -0.76 0.61 6.63
CA ILE A 182 -1.36 1.66 5.79
C ILE A 182 -2.61 2.22 6.45
N ASP A 183 -2.64 3.53 6.64
CA ASP A 183 -3.86 4.32 6.74
C ASP A 183 -3.91 5.30 5.57
N HIS A 184 -4.84 5.09 4.64
CA HIS A 184 -4.94 5.87 3.41
C HIS A 184 -5.25 7.36 3.65
N TYR A 185 -5.78 7.73 4.83
CA TYR A 185 -5.98 9.14 5.20
C TYR A 185 -4.66 9.88 5.34
N LEU A 186 -3.62 9.23 5.86
CA LEU A 186 -2.29 9.82 5.96
C LEU A 186 -1.64 10.09 4.59
N GLY A 187 -2.13 9.46 3.53
CA GLY A 187 -1.71 9.70 2.16
C GLY A 187 -2.50 10.80 1.43
N LYS A 188 -3.58 11.33 2.04
CA LYS A 188 -4.34 12.44 1.44
C LYS A 188 -3.53 13.74 1.50
N GLU A 189 -3.48 14.48 0.40
CA GLU A 189 -2.76 15.74 0.31
C GLU A 189 -3.18 16.75 1.40
N THR A 190 -4.48 16.85 1.65
CA THR A 190 -5.02 17.71 2.73
C THR A 190 -4.50 17.34 4.11
N VAL A 191 -4.25 16.06 4.38
CA VAL A 191 -3.68 15.60 5.65
C VAL A 191 -2.17 15.85 5.71
N GLN A 192 -1.45 15.63 4.61
CA GLN A 192 -0.02 15.96 4.50
C GLN A 192 0.22 17.46 4.71
N ASN A 193 -0.71 18.31 4.26
CA ASN A 193 -0.64 19.75 4.48
C ASN A 193 -0.70 20.15 5.96
N ILE A 194 -1.34 19.36 6.83
CA ILE A 194 -1.32 19.60 8.29
C ILE A 194 0.12 19.53 8.83
N LEU A 195 0.86 18.49 8.44
CA LEU A 195 2.26 18.33 8.84
C LEU A 195 3.13 19.50 8.35
N THR A 196 2.93 19.92 7.11
CA THR A 196 3.65 21.06 6.53
C THR A 196 3.31 22.36 7.26
N LEU A 197 2.01 22.61 7.52
CA LEU A 197 1.56 23.80 8.24
C LEU A 197 2.18 23.85 9.64
N ARG A 198 2.10 22.74 10.36
CA ARG A 198 2.47 22.68 11.78
C ARG A 198 3.98 22.62 12.01
N PHE A 199 4.73 21.84 11.22
CA PHE A 199 6.14 21.52 11.49
C PHE A 199 7.14 22.09 10.49
N ALA A 200 6.71 22.51 9.31
CA ALA A 200 7.58 23.10 8.31
C ALA A 200 7.44 24.63 8.19
N ASN A 201 6.58 25.24 9.00
CA ASN A 201 6.34 26.68 9.02
C ASN A 201 6.69 27.28 10.38
N ALA A 202 7.85 27.91 10.48
CA ALA A 202 8.33 28.55 11.71
C ALA A 202 7.40 29.67 12.25
N ILE A 203 6.48 30.19 11.42
CA ILE A 203 5.48 31.19 11.83
C ILE A 203 4.37 30.55 12.66
N PHE A 204 3.91 29.35 12.27
CA PHE A 204 2.76 28.69 12.90
C PHE A 204 3.14 27.79 14.07
N GLU A 205 4.31 27.17 14.04
CA GLU A 205 4.75 26.25 15.07
C GLU A 205 4.68 26.84 16.51
N PRO A 206 5.17 28.08 16.78
CA PRO A 206 5.08 28.68 18.10
C PRO A 206 3.65 29.02 18.56
N LEU A 207 2.71 29.16 17.61
CA LEU A 207 1.32 29.49 17.87
C LEU A 207 0.46 28.27 18.17
N TRP A 208 0.97 27.06 17.93
CA TRP A 208 0.22 25.81 18.07
C TRP A 208 0.19 25.32 19.52
N ASN A 209 -0.41 26.13 20.39
CA ASN A 209 -0.53 25.84 21.81
C ASN A 209 -1.80 26.46 22.40
N ARG A 210 -2.12 26.10 23.64
CA ARG A 210 -3.34 26.51 24.36
C ARG A 210 -3.51 28.03 24.55
N ASN A 211 -2.46 28.84 24.36
CA ASN A 211 -2.58 30.30 24.52
C ASN A 211 -3.16 30.96 23.27
N PHE A 212 -3.05 30.29 22.12
CA PHE A 212 -3.46 30.84 20.82
C PHE A 212 -4.54 29.98 20.15
N ILE A 213 -4.64 28.67 20.47
CA ILE A 213 -5.64 27.76 19.93
C ILE A 213 -6.70 27.48 20.97
N ASP A 214 -7.94 27.88 20.68
CA ASP A 214 -9.08 27.67 21.55
C ASP A 214 -9.57 26.22 21.47
N HIS A 215 -9.77 25.73 20.25
CA HIS A 215 -10.22 24.33 20.03
C HIS A 215 -9.81 23.83 18.65
N VAL A 216 -9.87 22.51 18.48
CA VAL A 216 -9.66 21.83 17.20
C VAL A 216 -10.94 21.09 16.82
N GLN A 217 -11.41 21.31 15.60
CA GLN A 217 -12.56 20.61 15.03
C GLN A 217 -12.12 19.79 13.81
N ILE A 218 -12.36 18.48 13.86
CA ILE A 218 -12.04 17.57 12.76
C ILE A 218 -13.35 17.08 12.14
N THR A 219 -13.59 17.45 10.89
CA THR A 219 -14.77 17.03 10.12
C THR A 219 -14.33 16.18 8.94
N VAL A 220 -14.91 14.99 8.84
CA VAL A 220 -14.67 14.06 7.74
C VAL A 220 -16.01 13.76 7.05
N THR A 221 -16.08 14.05 5.76
CA THR A 221 -17.24 13.74 4.93
C THR A 221 -16.83 12.82 3.78
N GLU A 222 -17.60 11.76 3.55
CA GLU A 222 -17.43 10.86 2.42
C GLU A 222 -18.55 11.05 1.41
N HIS A 223 -18.18 11.17 0.12
CA HIS A 223 -19.18 11.29 -0.95
C HIS A 223 -19.82 9.95 -1.32
N VAL A 224 -19.09 8.84 -1.06
CA VAL A 224 -19.52 7.49 -1.40
C VAL A 224 -20.17 6.85 -0.18
N GLY A 225 -21.38 6.35 -0.34
CA GLY A 225 -22.09 5.61 0.71
C GLY A 225 -21.47 4.23 0.99
N VAL A 226 -22.15 3.46 1.84
CA VAL A 226 -21.66 2.12 2.26
C VAL A 226 -21.66 1.12 1.09
N GLU A 227 -22.56 1.30 0.11
CA GLU A 227 -22.70 0.47 -1.10
C GLU A 227 -22.59 -1.05 -0.81
N HIS A 228 -21.70 -1.75 -1.53
CA HIS A 228 -21.50 -3.21 -1.39
C HIS A 228 -20.79 -3.62 -0.10
N ARG A 229 -20.34 -2.67 0.74
CA ARG A 229 -19.66 -2.92 2.01
C ARG A 229 -20.61 -3.01 3.21
N ALA A 230 -21.93 -3.08 3.00
CA ALA A 230 -22.92 -3.10 4.07
C ALA A 230 -22.65 -4.19 5.12
N GLY A 231 -22.33 -5.42 4.68
CA GLY A 231 -22.03 -6.53 5.60
C GLY A 231 -20.73 -6.35 6.41
N TYR A 232 -19.75 -5.61 5.91
CA TYR A 232 -18.57 -5.21 6.67
C TYR A 232 -18.92 -4.12 7.68
N TYR A 233 -19.66 -3.10 7.21
CA TYR A 233 -19.99 -1.94 8.01
C TYR A 233 -20.93 -2.27 9.18
N ASP A 234 -21.83 -3.23 8.97
CA ASP A 234 -22.72 -3.76 10.02
C ASP A 234 -21.93 -4.39 11.19
N LYS A 235 -20.80 -5.03 10.90
CA LYS A 235 -19.91 -5.64 11.91
C LYS A 235 -18.91 -4.67 12.52
N ALA A 236 -18.34 -3.79 11.73
CA ALA A 236 -17.31 -2.85 12.18
C ALA A 236 -17.90 -1.60 12.85
N GLY A 237 -18.92 -1.00 12.22
CA GLY A 237 -19.52 0.27 12.63
C GLY A 237 -18.61 1.48 12.39
N VAL A 238 -19.19 2.68 12.44
CA VAL A 238 -18.48 3.94 12.17
C VAL A 238 -17.32 4.21 13.15
N LEU A 239 -17.47 3.80 14.41
CA LEU A 239 -16.43 4.04 15.41
C LEU A 239 -15.14 3.30 15.08
N ARG A 240 -15.21 2.04 14.66
CA ARG A 240 -14.03 1.26 14.29
C ARG A 240 -13.53 1.57 12.87
N ASP A 241 -14.44 1.90 11.95
CA ASP A 241 -14.06 2.13 10.56
C ASP A 241 -13.46 3.52 10.33
N MET A 242 -13.97 4.55 11.01
CA MET A 242 -13.59 5.94 10.77
C MET A 242 -12.94 6.60 11.98
N PHE A 243 -13.53 6.48 13.16
CA PHE A 243 -13.09 7.24 14.32
C PHE A 243 -11.78 6.71 14.90
N GLN A 244 -11.73 5.42 15.23
CA GLN A 244 -10.61 4.78 15.96
C GLN A 244 -9.30 4.77 15.16
N ASN A 245 -9.36 4.96 13.85
CA ASN A 245 -8.18 5.06 13.00
C ASN A 245 -8.04 6.47 12.39
N HIS A 246 -8.82 6.81 11.39
CA HIS A 246 -8.64 8.04 10.61
C HIS A 246 -8.74 9.31 11.44
N LEU A 247 -9.83 9.47 12.25
CA LEU A 247 -9.99 10.69 13.05
C LEU A 247 -8.95 10.79 14.16
N LEU A 248 -8.63 9.67 14.84
CA LEU A 248 -7.58 9.68 15.87
C LEU A 248 -6.20 9.94 15.26
N GLN A 249 -5.91 9.44 14.05
CA GLN A 249 -4.67 9.79 13.35
C GLN A 249 -4.61 11.29 13.04
N LEU A 250 -5.70 11.89 12.53
CA LEU A 250 -5.75 13.33 12.31
C LEU A 250 -5.55 14.11 13.62
N LEU A 251 -6.17 13.67 14.71
CA LEU A 251 -5.99 14.28 16.03
C LEU A 251 -4.54 14.21 16.50
N THR A 252 -3.85 13.09 16.27
CA THR A 252 -2.43 12.96 16.67
C THR A 252 -1.48 13.83 15.85
N LEU A 253 -1.88 14.24 14.65
CA LEU A 253 -1.12 15.16 13.80
C LEU A 253 -1.39 16.62 14.16
N THR A 254 -2.50 16.89 14.84
CA THR A 254 -2.93 18.21 15.24
C THR A 254 -2.43 18.59 16.62
#